data_914da7a11a1d1f8d632415fe9a02e128
#
_entry.id   914da7a11a1d1f8d632415fe9a02e128
#
_cell.length_a   1.000
_cell.length_b   1.000
_cell.length_c   1.000
_cell.angle_alpha   90.00
_cell.angle_beta   90.00
_cell.angle_gamma   90.00
#
_symmetry.space_group_name_H-M   'P 1'
#
loop_
_entity.id
_entity.type
_entity.pdbx_description
1 polymer ?
#
loop_
_entity_poly.entity_id
_entity_poly.type
_entity_poly.pdbx_seq_one_letter_code
_entity_poly.pdbx_strand_id
1 'polypeptide(L)'
;MKTLFLLCATAALCLFASCESPTKQMPYNQGINVIPKPLSLVQNEGSFKVTKSTKFYASTPEAKTIATFFASKIESSTGYDLAISEEEVSSNAIALLIDNSLEVNDEGYTLDATDKLVSIKAKTAKGLFYGMQTLMQLLPAEIESTTVVNGIAWTLPCVTIKDEPRFAYRGIMLDPCRHFIPVENIKKQLDVLALFKINQFHWHLTEDQGWRIEIKKYPKLTEIGSKRIDGEGTEYGGFYTQEQIKEVVAYATGRFINVIPEIELPGHALAAISAYPELSCKSDSLSPRIIWGVEEDVYCAGKEETFKFLEDVIAEVVPLFPGEYFHIGGDECPKVRWEKCPLCQKRMREN
;
A
#
# COMPACT_ATOMS: atom_id res chain seq x y z
N MET A 1 16.69 80.30 -41.87
CA MET A 1 17.34 79.36 -40.97
C MET A 1 16.33 78.93 -39.93
N LYS A 2 15.60 77.90 -40.15
CA LYS A 2 14.79 77.24 -39.14
C LYS A 2 14.81 75.73 -39.46
N THR A 3 15.49 74.96 -38.67
CA THR A 3 15.68 73.55 -38.79
C THR A 3 14.44 72.83 -38.17
N LEU A 4 13.77 72.02 -38.99
CA LEU A 4 12.62 71.27 -38.65
C LEU A 4 13.09 69.89 -38.11
N PHE A 5 12.84 69.57 -36.83
CA PHE A 5 13.09 68.27 -36.25
C PHE A 5 11.87 67.34 -36.51
N LEU A 6 12.11 66.30 -37.30
CA LEU A 6 11.13 65.24 -37.56
C LEU A 6 11.34 64.19 -36.54
N LEU A 7 10.37 64.01 -35.60
CA LEU A 7 10.33 62.91 -34.65
C LEU A 7 9.71 61.67 -35.32
N CYS A 8 10.52 60.69 -35.63
CA CYS A 8 10.03 59.32 -35.97
C CYS A 8 9.71 58.56 -34.73
N ALA A 9 8.42 58.38 -34.44
CA ALA A 9 7.93 57.44 -33.42
C ALA A 9 7.90 56.05 -34.03
N THR A 10 8.88 55.21 -33.72
CA THR A 10 8.89 53.77 -34.03
C THR A 10 8.13 53.04 -32.92
N ALA A 11 6.91 52.62 -33.23
CA ALA A 11 6.16 51.69 -32.38
C ALA A 11 6.83 50.31 -32.42
N ALA A 12 7.53 49.93 -31.36
CA ALA A 12 8.03 48.60 -31.19
C ALA A 12 6.86 47.65 -30.82
N LEU A 13 6.38 46.88 -31.78
CA LEU A 13 5.47 45.76 -31.55
C LEU A 13 6.26 44.64 -30.87
N CYS A 14 6.19 44.55 -29.56
CA CYS A 14 6.68 43.36 -28.82
C CYS A 14 5.77 42.17 -29.15
N LEU A 15 6.14 41.37 -30.12
CA LEU A 15 5.65 40.02 -30.31
C LEU A 15 6.14 39.21 -29.14
N PHE A 16 5.27 38.96 -28.15
CA PHE A 16 5.48 37.92 -27.17
C PHE A 16 5.38 36.56 -27.87
N ALA A 17 6.50 36.09 -28.41
CA ALA A 17 6.67 34.71 -28.76
C ALA A 17 6.65 33.93 -27.41
N SER A 18 5.53 33.34 -27.08
CA SER A 18 5.45 32.32 -26.03
C SER A 18 6.38 31.18 -26.46
N CYS A 19 7.59 31.16 -25.93
CA CYS A 19 8.44 29.99 -25.99
C CYS A 19 7.76 28.93 -25.15
N GLU A 20 6.95 28.09 -25.79
CA GLU A 20 6.64 26.79 -25.19
C GLU A 20 7.98 26.07 -24.95
N SER A 21 8.32 25.87 -23.70
CA SER A 21 9.47 25.04 -23.35
C SER A 21 9.33 23.69 -24.07
N PRO A 22 10.39 23.16 -24.68
CA PRO A 22 10.28 21.89 -25.40
C PRO A 22 9.82 20.84 -24.43
N THR A 23 8.63 20.27 -24.69
CA THR A 23 8.11 19.12 -23.94
C THR A 23 9.16 18.03 -23.99
N LYS A 24 9.59 17.56 -22.81
CA LYS A 24 10.53 16.44 -22.69
C LYS A 24 9.86 15.20 -23.27
N GLN A 25 10.09 14.92 -24.54
CA GLN A 25 9.68 13.64 -25.14
C GLN A 25 10.58 12.55 -24.61
N MET A 26 9.98 11.55 -23.97
CA MET A 26 10.70 10.33 -23.63
C MET A 26 11.10 9.60 -24.91
N PRO A 27 12.36 9.21 -25.09
CA PRO A 27 12.76 8.43 -26.25
C PRO A 27 12.20 7.02 -26.11
N TYR A 28 11.16 6.67 -26.89
CA TYR A 28 10.53 5.35 -26.93
C TYR A 28 11.45 4.21 -27.43
N ASN A 29 12.70 4.48 -27.74
CA ASN A 29 13.68 3.49 -28.21
C ASN A 29 14.35 2.68 -27.08
N GLN A 30 14.03 2.94 -25.82
CA GLN A 30 14.44 2.12 -24.68
C GLN A 30 13.23 1.31 -24.27
N GLY A 31 13.20 0.03 -24.55
CA GLY A 31 12.07 -0.89 -24.40
C GLY A 31 11.12 -0.62 -23.21
N ILE A 32 9.87 -1.00 -23.37
CA ILE A 32 8.82 -0.79 -22.36
C ILE A 32 9.13 -1.66 -21.14
N ASN A 33 9.31 -1.02 -19.98
CA ASN A 33 9.62 -1.67 -18.71
C ASN A 33 8.42 -1.56 -17.76
N VAL A 34 7.59 -2.60 -17.72
CA VAL A 34 6.49 -2.74 -16.74
C VAL A 34 6.87 -3.80 -15.71
N ILE A 35 6.68 -3.51 -14.44
CA ILE A 35 6.97 -4.40 -13.31
C ILE A 35 5.70 -4.65 -12.50
N PRO A 36 5.30 -5.91 -12.26
CA PRO A 36 5.86 -7.15 -12.82
C PRO A 36 5.75 -7.21 -14.34
N LYS A 37 6.68 -7.95 -14.98
CA LYS A 37 6.64 -8.15 -16.44
C LYS A 37 5.34 -8.86 -16.83
N PRO A 38 4.52 -8.29 -17.74
CA PRO A 38 3.30 -8.93 -18.20
C PRO A 38 3.54 -10.26 -18.92
N LEU A 39 2.54 -11.14 -18.92
CA LEU A 39 2.58 -12.41 -19.66
C LEU A 39 2.82 -12.19 -21.16
N SER A 40 2.17 -11.18 -21.73
CA SER A 40 2.35 -10.78 -23.13
C SER A 40 2.34 -9.27 -23.24
N LEU A 41 3.31 -8.72 -23.97
CA LEU A 41 3.39 -7.30 -24.30
C LEU A 41 3.90 -7.17 -25.72
N VAL A 42 3.11 -6.53 -26.58
CA VAL A 42 3.46 -6.19 -27.96
C VAL A 42 3.43 -4.67 -28.06
N GLN A 43 4.54 -4.05 -28.46
CA GLN A 43 4.60 -2.64 -28.77
C GLN A 43 4.14 -2.41 -30.20
N ASN A 44 3.22 -1.48 -30.39
CA ASN A 44 2.70 -1.06 -31.69
C ASN A 44 3.27 0.33 -32.06
N GLU A 45 3.07 0.75 -33.31
CA GLU A 45 3.45 2.09 -33.75
C GLU A 45 2.52 3.15 -33.17
N GLY A 46 3.08 4.32 -32.80
CA GLY A 46 2.31 5.46 -32.30
C GLY A 46 2.31 5.59 -30.78
N SER A 47 1.54 6.54 -30.30
CA SER A 47 1.38 6.83 -28.88
C SER A 47 -0.01 7.43 -28.59
N PHE A 48 -0.57 7.12 -27.43
CA PHE A 48 -1.74 7.80 -26.89
C PHE A 48 -1.30 9.00 -26.06
N LYS A 49 -1.98 10.13 -26.22
CA LYS A 49 -1.70 11.35 -25.47
C LYS A 49 -2.84 11.67 -24.50
N VAL A 50 -2.55 11.68 -23.21
CA VAL A 50 -3.49 12.18 -22.19
C VAL A 50 -3.51 13.70 -22.24
N THR A 51 -4.69 14.28 -22.37
CA THR A 51 -4.92 15.74 -22.46
C THR A 51 -6.02 16.15 -21.49
N LYS A 52 -6.22 17.45 -21.28
CA LYS A 52 -7.35 17.98 -20.47
C LYS A 52 -8.74 17.55 -20.97
N SER A 53 -8.87 17.17 -22.24
CA SER A 53 -10.12 16.71 -22.84
C SER A 53 -10.25 15.19 -22.90
N THR A 54 -9.25 14.45 -22.45
CA THR A 54 -9.32 12.99 -22.31
C THR A 54 -10.39 12.63 -21.27
N LYS A 55 -11.19 11.61 -21.54
CA LYS A 55 -12.22 11.15 -20.64
C LYS A 55 -11.94 9.73 -20.15
N PHE A 56 -12.45 9.38 -18.99
CA PHE A 56 -12.69 7.99 -18.65
C PHE A 56 -14.06 7.56 -19.18
N TYR A 57 -14.15 6.31 -19.64
CA TYR A 57 -15.41 5.61 -19.84
C TYR A 57 -15.45 4.41 -18.90
N ALA A 58 -16.53 4.22 -18.17
CA ALA A 58 -16.70 3.15 -17.22
C ALA A 58 -18.00 2.40 -17.47
N SER A 59 -17.91 1.09 -17.78
CA SER A 59 -19.04 0.27 -18.18
C SER A 59 -19.95 -0.16 -17.01
N THR A 60 -19.48 -0.08 -15.78
CA THR A 60 -20.21 -0.49 -14.57
C THR A 60 -19.89 0.44 -13.39
N PRO A 61 -20.68 0.42 -12.28
CA PRO A 61 -20.37 1.18 -11.06
C PRO A 61 -19.00 0.84 -10.47
N GLU A 62 -18.59 -0.43 -10.52
CA GLU A 62 -17.29 -0.88 -10.05
C GLU A 62 -16.16 -0.27 -10.90
N ALA A 63 -16.31 -0.30 -12.23
CA ALA A 63 -15.38 0.34 -13.17
C ALA A 63 -15.31 1.86 -12.92
N LYS A 64 -16.45 2.51 -12.61
CA LYS A 64 -16.51 3.93 -12.27
C LYS A 64 -15.72 4.26 -10.99
N THR A 65 -15.78 3.38 -9.98
CA THR A 65 -14.98 3.54 -8.76
C THR A 65 -13.47 3.52 -9.09
N ILE A 66 -13.03 2.60 -9.95
CA ILE A 66 -11.63 2.54 -10.40
C ILE A 66 -11.26 3.78 -11.22
N ALA A 67 -12.13 4.19 -12.16
CA ALA A 67 -11.91 5.41 -12.94
C ALA A 67 -11.76 6.64 -12.07
N THR A 68 -12.60 6.80 -11.03
CA THR A 68 -12.54 7.91 -10.08
C THR A 68 -11.21 7.93 -9.32
N PHE A 69 -10.76 6.77 -8.82
CA PHE A 69 -9.49 6.66 -8.12
C PHE A 69 -8.31 7.12 -8.99
N PHE A 70 -8.23 6.63 -10.22
CA PHE A 70 -7.12 6.97 -11.12
C PHE A 70 -7.25 8.36 -11.75
N ALA A 71 -8.46 8.87 -11.98
CA ALA A 71 -8.67 10.25 -12.40
C ALA A 71 -8.07 11.23 -11.38
N SER A 72 -8.36 11.04 -10.08
CA SER A 72 -7.78 11.87 -9.00
C SER A 72 -6.26 11.73 -8.92
N LYS A 73 -5.71 10.52 -9.15
CA LYS A 73 -4.25 10.33 -9.16
C LYS A 73 -3.60 11.05 -10.34
N ILE A 74 -4.18 10.96 -11.54
CA ILE A 74 -3.71 11.68 -12.73
C ILE A 74 -3.84 13.20 -12.54
N GLU A 75 -4.94 13.68 -11.97
CA GLU A 75 -5.15 15.10 -11.68
C GLU A 75 -4.05 15.67 -10.79
N SER A 76 -3.64 14.93 -9.75
CA SER A 76 -2.60 15.38 -8.80
C SER A 76 -1.29 15.77 -9.48
N SER A 77 -0.87 15.03 -10.50
CA SER A 77 0.39 15.23 -11.21
C SER A 77 0.25 16.11 -12.46
N THR A 78 -0.89 16.04 -13.16
CA THR A 78 -1.11 16.70 -14.45
C THR A 78 -1.86 18.03 -14.33
N GLY A 79 -2.70 18.18 -13.28
CA GLY A 79 -3.69 19.24 -13.16
C GLY A 79 -4.86 19.07 -14.14
N TYR A 80 -5.11 17.87 -14.67
CA TYR A 80 -6.20 17.57 -15.60
C TYR A 80 -7.36 16.91 -14.85
N ASP A 81 -8.49 17.61 -14.74
CA ASP A 81 -9.75 17.07 -14.25
C ASP A 81 -10.41 16.23 -15.38
N LEU A 82 -10.17 14.92 -15.36
CA LEU A 82 -10.64 13.99 -16.39
C LEU A 82 -12.07 13.55 -16.09
N ALA A 83 -13.02 13.99 -16.91
CA ALA A 83 -14.42 13.61 -16.78
C ALA A 83 -14.63 12.10 -16.94
N ILE A 84 -15.55 11.55 -16.13
CA ILE A 84 -15.97 10.13 -16.24
C ILE A 84 -17.31 10.07 -16.96
N SER A 85 -17.36 9.39 -18.11
CA SER A 85 -18.54 9.16 -18.92
C SER A 85 -19.14 7.78 -18.62
N GLU A 86 -20.46 7.70 -18.55
CA GLU A 86 -21.21 6.44 -18.55
C GLU A 86 -21.63 6.04 -19.98
N GLU A 87 -21.56 6.97 -20.94
CA GLU A 87 -21.76 6.70 -22.34
C GLU A 87 -20.45 6.30 -23.01
N GLU A 88 -20.52 5.32 -23.92
CA GLU A 88 -19.34 4.82 -24.63
C GLU A 88 -18.65 5.93 -25.41
N VAL A 89 -17.33 6.01 -25.29
CA VAL A 89 -16.49 6.99 -25.96
C VAL A 89 -15.50 6.28 -26.87
N SER A 90 -15.52 6.59 -28.16
CA SER A 90 -14.73 5.90 -29.19
C SER A 90 -13.33 6.51 -29.44
N SER A 91 -13.02 7.68 -28.86
CA SER A 91 -11.72 8.34 -29.06
C SER A 91 -11.40 9.29 -27.91
N ASN A 92 -10.10 9.58 -27.73
CA ASN A 92 -9.54 10.42 -26.66
C ASN A 92 -10.06 10.02 -25.27
N ALA A 93 -10.04 8.69 -25.01
CA ALA A 93 -10.57 8.13 -23.78
C ALA A 93 -9.73 6.96 -23.25
N ILE A 94 -9.90 6.70 -21.96
CA ILE A 94 -9.46 5.51 -21.24
C ILE A 94 -10.72 4.74 -20.84
N ALA A 95 -11.00 3.63 -21.51
CA ALA A 95 -12.18 2.80 -21.29
C ALA A 95 -11.90 1.65 -20.32
N LEU A 96 -12.70 1.54 -19.27
CA LEU A 96 -12.65 0.48 -18.28
C LEU A 96 -13.89 -0.41 -18.43
N LEU A 97 -13.68 -1.66 -18.84
CA LEU A 97 -14.74 -2.57 -19.24
C LEU A 97 -14.71 -3.85 -18.41
N ILE A 98 -15.81 -4.17 -17.75
CA ILE A 98 -16.02 -5.52 -17.20
C ILE A 98 -16.46 -6.44 -18.32
N ASP A 99 -15.69 -7.51 -18.55
CA ASP A 99 -15.93 -8.51 -19.60
C ASP A 99 -15.73 -9.92 -19.03
N ASN A 100 -16.82 -10.58 -18.70
CA ASN A 100 -16.82 -11.93 -18.13
C ASN A 100 -16.40 -13.02 -19.13
N SER A 101 -16.30 -12.70 -20.42
CA SER A 101 -15.88 -13.64 -21.47
C SER A 101 -14.36 -13.76 -21.62
N LEU A 102 -13.60 -12.88 -20.97
CA LEU A 102 -12.14 -12.91 -21.04
C LEU A 102 -11.56 -14.23 -20.49
N GLU A 103 -10.58 -14.76 -21.19
CA GLU A 103 -9.82 -15.93 -20.74
C GLU A 103 -8.62 -15.51 -19.88
N VAL A 104 -8.90 -14.98 -18.69
CA VAL A 104 -7.94 -14.61 -17.64
C VAL A 104 -8.52 -14.96 -16.27
N ASN A 105 -7.69 -15.00 -15.21
CA ASN A 105 -8.21 -15.14 -13.85
C ASN A 105 -8.85 -13.81 -13.33
N ASP A 106 -9.37 -13.81 -12.10
CA ASP A 106 -10.07 -12.64 -11.53
C ASP A 106 -9.17 -11.42 -11.35
N GLU A 107 -7.86 -11.59 -11.31
CA GLU A 107 -6.88 -10.51 -11.22
C GLU A 107 -6.27 -10.15 -12.58
N GLY A 108 -6.64 -10.88 -13.64
CA GLY A 108 -6.14 -10.68 -14.99
C GLY A 108 -6.85 -9.57 -15.75
N TYR A 109 -6.18 -9.07 -16.78
CA TYR A 109 -6.68 -8.01 -17.65
C TYR A 109 -6.07 -8.07 -19.05
N THR A 110 -6.72 -7.39 -20.01
CA THR A 110 -6.12 -6.95 -21.27
C THR A 110 -6.05 -5.43 -21.29
N LEU A 111 -5.00 -4.90 -21.90
CA LEU A 111 -4.82 -3.45 -22.14
C LEU A 111 -4.41 -3.25 -23.60
N ASP A 112 -5.27 -2.58 -24.35
CA ASP A 112 -5.01 -2.18 -25.73
C ASP A 112 -4.96 -0.66 -25.82
N ALA A 113 -3.79 -0.10 -26.13
CA ALA A 113 -3.59 1.31 -26.34
C ALA A 113 -3.30 1.58 -27.80
N THR A 114 -4.13 2.44 -28.40
CA THR A 114 -3.97 3.01 -29.74
C THR A 114 -3.73 4.51 -29.62
N ASP A 115 -3.49 5.20 -30.73
CA ASP A 115 -3.39 6.66 -30.78
C ASP A 115 -4.71 7.38 -30.42
N LYS A 116 -5.85 6.65 -30.43
CA LYS A 116 -7.19 7.19 -30.21
C LYS A 116 -7.80 6.79 -28.87
N LEU A 117 -7.55 5.56 -28.42
CA LEU A 117 -8.26 4.95 -27.32
C LEU A 117 -7.34 4.02 -26.53
N VAL A 118 -7.42 4.08 -25.22
CA VAL A 118 -6.93 3.01 -24.34
C VAL A 118 -8.12 2.22 -23.84
N SER A 119 -8.11 0.90 -24.03
CA SER A 119 -9.16 -0.01 -23.56
C SER A 119 -8.55 -1.00 -22.57
N ILE A 120 -9.06 -1.03 -21.34
CA ILE A 120 -8.70 -2.01 -20.32
C ILE A 120 -9.93 -2.86 -20.04
N LYS A 121 -9.79 -4.18 -20.22
CA LYS A 121 -10.86 -5.16 -19.95
C LYS A 121 -10.40 -6.14 -18.88
N ALA A 122 -11.29 -6.48 -17.97
CA ALA A 122 -11.08 -7.48 -16.94
C ALA A 122 -12.39 -8.14 -16.53
N LYS A 123 -12.33 -9.30 -15.87
CA LYS A 123 -13.52 -9.94 -15.28
C LYS A 123 -14.03 -9.23 -14.04
N THR A 124 -13.12 -8.58 -13.29
CA THR A 124 -13.41 -7.96 -11.99
C THR A 124 -12.86 -6.55 -11.90
N ALA A 125 -13.34 -5.78 -10.93
CA ALA A 125 -12.76 -4.48 -10.57
C ALA A 125 -11.27 -4.58 -10.18
N LYS A 126 -10.85 -5.68 -9.54
CA LYS A 126 -9.46 -5.94 -9.18
C LYS A 126 -8.55 -6.05 -10.40
N GLY A 127 -9.00 -6.79 -11.42
CA GLY A 127 -8.30 -6.87 -12.71
C GLY A 127 -8.20 -5.51 -13.41
N LEU A 128 -9.29 -4.71 -13.42
CA LEU A 128 -9.27 -3.34 -13.95
C LEU A 128 -8.27 -2.46 -13.19
N PHE A 129 -8.23 -2.56 -11.87
CA PHE A 129 -7.27 -1.82 -11.05
C PHE A 129 -5.82 -2.15 -11.43
N TYR A 130 -5.49 -3.44 -11.62
CA TYR A 130 -4.16 -3.86 -12.04
C TYR A 130 -3.82 -3.46 -13.48
N GLY A 131 -4.79 -3.45 -14.36
CA GLY A 131 -4.64 -2.88 -15.71
C GLY A 131 -4.32 -1.40 -15.68
N MET A 132 -5.00 -0.63 -14.80
CA MET A 132 -4.70 0.78 -14.58
C MET A 132 -3.31 1.00 -13.95
N GLN A 133 -2.86 0.16 -13.02
CA GLN A 133 -1.48 0.24 -12.50
C GLN A 133 -0.44 0.05 -13.62
N THR A 134 -0.72 -0.86 -14.57
CA THR A 134 0.12 -1.01 -15.75
C THR A 134 0.10 0.24 -16.64
N LEU A 135 -1.09 0.83 -16.87
CA LEU A 135 -1.20 2.08 -17.62
C LEU A 135 -0.39 3.21 -16.96
N MET A 136 -0.44 3.34 -15.63
CA MET A 136 0.35 4.33 -14.90
C MET A 136 1.86 4.15 -15.13
N GLN A 137 2.34 2.92 -15.18
CA GLN A 137 3.76 2.62 -15.47
C GLN A 137 4.16 2.85 -16.94
N LEU A 138 3.20 2.90 -17.86
CA LEU A 138 3.46 3.25 -19.27
C LEU A 138 3.56 4.76 -19.50
N LEU A 139 3.04 5.57 -18.58
CA LEU A 139 3.17 7.04 -18.59
C LEU A 139 4.54 7.47 -18.10
N PRO A 140 4.96 8.73 -18.36
CA PRO A 140 6.16 9.29 -17.74
C PRO A 140 6.14 9.14 -16.20
N ALA A 141 7.31 8.87 -15.61
CA ALA A 141 7.42 8.60 -14.17
C ALA A 141 6.90 9.75 -13.28
N GLU A 142 6.88 10.96 -13.81
CA GLU A 142 6.34 12.15 -13.18
C GLU A 142 4.83 12.02 -12.87
N ILE A 143 4.13 11.00 -13.41
CA ILE A 143 2.72 10.70 -13.09
C ILE A 143 2.53 10.29 -11.64
N GLU A 144 3.58 9.82 -10.96
CA GLU A 144 3.55 9.48 -9.54
C GLU A 144 3.72 10.70 -8.61
N SER A 145 3.90 11.90 -9.17
CA SER A 145 3.99 13.13 -8.38
C SER A 145 2.65 13.43 -7.67
N THR A 146 2.73 13.89 -6.42
CA THR A 146 1.59 14.37 -5.63
C THR A 146 1.29 15.86 -5.88
N THR A 147 2.06 16.52 -6.74
CA THR A 147 1.88 17.91 -7.14
C THR A 147 2.02 18.06 -8.63
N VAL A 148 1.36 19.07 -9.20
CA VAL A 148 1.37 19.32 -10.65
C VAL A 148 2.78 19.52 -11.17
N VAL A 149 3.16 18.74 -12.20
CA VAL A 149 4.44 18.85 -12.91
C VAL A 149 4.20 19.42 -14.29
N ASN A 150 4.82 20.57 -14.55
CA ASN A 150 4.69 21.26 -15.83
C ASN A 150 5.73 20.81 -16.85
N GLY A 151 5.43 20.99 -18.15
CA GLY A 151 6.38 20.72 -19.24
C GLY A 151 6.54 19.24 -19.60
N ILE A 152 5.68 18.35 -19.08
CA ILE A 152 5.67 16.94 -19.42
C ILE A 152 4.65 16.65 -20.52
N ALA A 153 5.06 15.89 -21.53
CA ALA A 153 4.16 15.29 -22.49
C ALA A 153 3.60 13.98 -21.90
N TRP A 154 2.36 13.99 -21.44
CA TRP A 154 1.68 12.84 -20.85
C TRP A 154 1.29 11.86 -21.96
N THR A 155 2.26 11.09 -22.44
CA THR A 155 2.09 10.13 -23.54
C THR A 155 2.50 8.73 -23.08
N LEU A 156 1.78 7.73 -23.57
CA LEU A 156 2.15 6.32 -23.43
C LEU A 156 2.24 5.66 -24.81
N PRO A 157 3.10 4.64 -25.00
CA PRO A 157 3.23 3.94 -26.27
C PRO A 157 1.95 3.20 -26.61
N CYS A 158 1.66 3.03 -27.91
CA CYS A 158 0.65 2.07 -28.35
C CYS A 158 1.13 0.65 -28.05
N VAL A 159 0.32 -0.12 -27.34
CA VAL A 159 0.64 -1.48 -26.89
C VAL A 159 -0.58 -2.37 -26.86
N THR A 160 -0.35 -3.66 -26.99
CA THR A 160 -1.32 -4.73 -26.66
C THR A 160 -0.72 -5.58 -25.56
N ILE A 161 -1.38 -5.62 -24.39
CA ILE A 161 -0.94 -6.39 -23.21
C ILE A 161 -2.04 -7.36 -22.80
N LYS A 162 -1.65 -8.61 -22.49
CA LYS A 162 -2.44 -9.56 -21.72
C LYS A 162 -1.63 -9.97 -20.50
N ASP A 163 -2.22 -9.85 -19.32
CA ASP A 163 -1.53 -10.14 -18.07
C ASP A 163 -2.47 -10.76 -17.03
N GLU A 164 -1.93 -11.62 -16.22
CA GLU A 164 -2.52 -12.15 -15.00
C GLU A 164 -1.42 -12.64 -14.05
N PRO A 165 -1.61 -12.56 -12.73
CA PRO A 165 -0.59 -13.01 -11.80
C PRO A 165 -0.40 -14.52 -11.84
N ARG A 166 0.88 -14.95 -11.80
CA ARG A 166 1.26 -16.36 -11.70
C ARG A 166 0.95 -16.95 -10.33
N PHE A 167 1.05 -16.15 -9.26
CA PHE A 167 0.81 -16.56 -7.88
C PHE A 167 -0.38 -15.80 -7.31
N ALA A 168 -1.32 -16.52 -6.69
CA ALA A 168 -2.48 -15.92 -6.03
C ALA A 168 -2.09 -15.11 -4.77
N TYR A 169 -1.08 -15.58 -4.03
CA TYR A 169 -0.53 -14.87 -2.87
C TYR A 169 0.75 -14.12 -3.25
N ARG A 170 0.75 -12.80 -3.10
CA ARG A 170 1.90 -11.91 -3.32
C ARG A 170 1.97 -10.94 -2.15
N GLY A 171 2.79 -11.26 -1.15
CA GLY A 171 2.81 -10.56 0.14
C GLY A 171 4.15 -9.92 0.47
N ILE A 172 4.07 -8.89 1.30
CA ILE A 172 5.20 -8.28 2.00
C ILE A 172 4.82 -8.12 3.47
N MET A 173 5.75 -8.43 4.36
CA MET A 173 5.64 -8.18 5.79
C MET A 173 6.30 -6.83 6.12
N LEU A 174 5.66 -6.06 7.00
CA LEU A 174 6.20 -4.85 7.61
C LEU A 174 6.25 -5.01 9.13
N ASP A 175 7.40 -4.71 9.71
CA ASP A 175 7.65 -4.79 11.15
C ASP A 175 7.76 -3.39 11.78
N PRO A 176 6.66 -2.83 12.31
CA PRO A 176 6.70 -1.60 13.11
C PRO A 176 7.07 -1.85 14.57
N CYS A 177 7.27 -3.10 15.00
CA CYS A 177 7.54 -3.43 16.39
C CYS A 177 8.98 -3.08 16.77
N ARG A 178 9.94 -3.45 15.92
CA ARG A 178 11.35 -3.08 16.13
C ARG A 178 11.55 -1.58 15.94
N HIS A 179 10.88 -0.99 14.94
CA HIS A 179 10.86 0.47 14.73
C HIS A 179 9.45 0.93 14.35
N PHE A 180 8.86 1.80 15.17
CA PHE A 180 7.51 2.29 14.93
C PHE A 180 7.41 3.08 13.62
N ILE A 181 6.40 2.76 12.84
CA ILE A 181 6.14 3.35 11.52
C ILE A 181 4.80 4.10 11.57
N PRO A 182 4.76 5.42 11.39
CA PRO A 182 3.53 6.19 11.37
C PRO A 182 2.56 5.75 10.26
N VAL A 183 1.25 5.90 10.50
CA VAL A 183 0.17 5.51 9.56
C VAL A 183 0.41 6.05 8.15
N GLU A 184 0.84 7.31 8.04
CA GLU A 184 1.09 7.94 6.73
C GLU A 184 2.20 7.25 5.92
N ASN A 185 3.20 6.68 6.60
CA ASN A 185 4.25 5.92 5.94
C ASN A 185 3.78 4.52 5.54
N ILE A 186 2.88 3.91 6.33
CA ILE A 186 2.21 2.65 5.97
C ILE A 186 1.37 2.85 4.70
N LYS A 187 0.59 3.94 4.62
CA LYS A 187 -0.20 4.27 3.42
C LYS A 187 0.68 4.45 2.18
N LYS A 188 1.83 5.13 2.30
CA LYS A 188 2.80 5.23 1.20
C LYS A 188 3.33 3.86 0.77
N GLN A 189 3.60 2.97 1.73
CA GLN A 189 4.00 1.60 1.44
C GLN A 189 2.90 0.85 0.68
N LEU A 190 1.64 0.99 1.12
CA LEU A 190 0.48 0.38 0.44
C LEU A 190 0.30 0.90 -0.99
N ASP A 191 0.58 2.18 -1.26
CA ASP A 191 0.58 2.73 -2.62
C ASP A 191 1.64 2.07 -3.51
N VAL A 192 2.85 1.88 -2.98
CA VAL A 192 3.93 1.17 -3.68
C VAL A 192 3.57 -0.30 -3.92
N LEU A 193 3.00 -0.98 -2.91
CA LEU A 193 2.55 -2.37 -3.05
C LEU A 193 1.49 -2.51 -4.15
N ALA A 194 0.52 -1.58 -4.18
CA ALA A 194 -0.52 -1.54 -5.20
C ALA A 194 0.05 -1.34 -6.61
N LEU A 195 1.03 -0.43 -6.77
CA LEU A 195 1.70 -0.18 -8.05
C LEU A 195 2.34 -1.45 -8.61
N PHE A 196 2.91 -2.31 -7.74
CA PHE A 196 3.52 -3.58 -8.10
C PHE A 196 2.57 -4.78 -7.99
N LYS A 197 1.26 -4.56 -7.85
CA LYS A 197 0.22 -5.59 -7.82
C LYS A 197 0.39 -6.62 -6.69
N ILE A 198 1.01 -6.21 -5.57
CA ILE A 198 1.05 -6.98 -4.33
C ILE A 198 -0.34 -6.95 -3.71
N ASN A 199 -0.84 -8.10 -3.24
CA ASN A 199 -2.21 -8.22 -2.76
C ASN A 199 -2.34 -8.65 -1.29
N GLN A 200 -1.22 -8.87 -0.59
CA GLN A 200 -1.19 -9.21 0.82
C GLN A 200 -0.21 -8.30 1.55
N PHE A 201 -0.67 -7.67 2.62
CA PHE A 201 0.14 -6.88 3.54
C PHE A 201 0.12 -7.55 4.90
N HIS A 202 1.23 -8.18 5.29
CA HIS A 202 1.42 -8.79 6.58
C HIS A 202 1.92 -7.73 7.55
N TRP A 203 1.11 -7.41 8.57
CA TRP A 203 1.38 -6.37 9.53
C TRP A 203 1.76 -6.96 10.88
N HIS A 204 3.05 -6.92 11.19
CA HIS A 204 3.64 -7.50 12.41
C HIS A 204 3.45 -6.54 13.58
N LEU A 205 2.42 -6.77 14.41
CA LEU A 205 1.91 -5.79 15.37
C LEU A 205 2.39 -5.98 16.80
N THR A 206 3.04 -7.10 17.13
CA THR A 206 3.53 -7.36 18.48
C THR A 206 4.87 -8.07 18.47
N GLU A 207 5.75 -7.69 19.41
CA GLU A 207 7.12 -8.19 19.47
C GLU A 207 7.76 -7.87 20.84
N ASP A 208 8.93 -8.43 21.12
CA ASP A 208 9.71 -8.14 22.34
C ASP A 208 10.03 -6.65 22.52
N GLN A 209 10.26 -5.93 21.40
CA GLN A 209 10.65 -4.52 21.41
C GLN A 209 9.46 -3.57 21.46
N GLY A 210 8.24 -4.07 21.25
CA GLY A 210 7.07 -3.20 21.36
C GLY A 210 5.76 -3.85 20.92
N TRP A 211 4.71 -3.51 21.64
CA TRP A 211 3.32 -3.81 21.33
C TRP A 211 2.69 -2.65 20.57
N ARG A 212 2.15 -2.87 19.36
CA ARG A 212 1.76 -1.78 18.46
C ARG A 212 0.26 -1.62 18.21
N ILE A 213 -0.59 -2.50 18.74
CA ILE A 213 -2.04 -2.42 18.54
C ILE A 213 -2.78 -2.14 19.85
N GLU A 214 -3.70 -1.18 19.84
CA GLU A 214 -4.55 -0.89 21.00
C GLU A 214 -5.47 -2.07 21.30
N ILE A 215 -5.45 -2.52 22.56
CA ILE A 215 -6.38 -3.49 23.14
C ILE A 215 -7.08 -2.80 24.31
N LYS A 216 -8.35 -2.45 24.14
CA LYS A 216 -9.12 -1.67 25.12
C LYS A 216 -9.26 -2.37 26.46
N LYS A 217 -9.36 -3.70 26.41
CA LYS A 217 -9.42 -4.53 27.62
C LYS A 217 -8.11 -4.55 28.41
N TYR A 218 -6.98 -4.36 27.73
CA TYR A 218 -5.65 -4.44 28.31
C TYR A 218 -4.83 -3.16 28.02
N PRO A 219 -5.18 -2.00 28.60
CA PRO A 219 -4.61 -0.70 28.25
C PRO A 219 -3.10 -0.60 28.49
N LYS A 220 -2.56 -1.31 29.49
CA LYS A 220 -1.12 -1.32 29.76
C LYS A 220 -0.28 -1.84 28.58
N LEU A 221 -0.85 -2.63 27.67
CA LEU A 221 -0.16 -3.06 26.47
C LEU A 221 0.35 -1.87 25.63
N THR A 222 -0.42 -0.79 25.57
CA THR A 222 -0.03 0.44 24.88
C THR A 222 0.58 1.49 25.81
N GLU A 223 0.23 1.53 27.08
CA GLU A 223 0.81 2.45 28.07
C GLU A 223 2.26 2.10 28.40
N ILE A 224 2.57 0.82 28.51
CA ILE A 224 3.89 0.26 28.91
C ILE A 224 4.53 -0.48 27.74
N GLY A 225 3.83 -1.49 27.19
CA GLY A 225 4.38 -2.40 26.17
C GLY A 225 4.73 -1.72 24.85
N SER A 226 4.13 -0.56 24.53
CA SER A 226 4.45 0.17 23.30
C SER A 226 5.72 1.02 23.39
N LYS A 227 6.31 1.13 24.57
CA LYS A 227 7.40 2.05 24.87
C LYS A 227 8.62 1.31 25.40
N ARG A 228 9.80 1.83 25.08
CA ARG A 228 11.07 1.40 25.63
C ARG A 228 12.00 2.59 25.83
N ILE A 229 12.94 2.45 26.76
CA ILE A 229 14.04 3.40 26.87
C ILE A 229 15.17 2.89 25.98
N ASP A 230 15.60 3.67 25.00
CA ASP A 230 16.70 3.30 24.11
C ASP A 230 18.06 3.31 24.84
N GLY A 231 19.13 2.92 24.13
CA GLY A 231 20.49 2.87 24.71
C GLY A 231 21.06 4.23 25.11
N GLU A 232 20.44 5.33 24.75
CA GLU A 232 20.81 6.72 25.09
C GLU A 232 19.95 7.29 26.23
N GLY A 233 18.99 6.51 26.74
CA GLY A 233 18.08 6.93 27.82
C GLY A 233 16.85 7.69 27.33
N THR A 234 16.56 7.70 26.01
CA THR A 234 15.41 8.37 25.42
C THR A 234 14.22 7.42 25.34
N GLU A 235 13.03 7.90 25.70
CA GLU A 235 11.80 7.13 25.48
C GLU A 235 11.50 7.03 23.97
N TYR A 236 11.36 5.82 23.48
CA TYR A 236 11.01 5.50 22.11
C TYR A 236 9.80 4.58 22.08
N GLY A 237 8.87 4.81 21.14
CA GLY A 237 7.69 3.94 20.99
C GLY A 237 6.61 4.54 20.13
N GLY A 238 5.45 3.93 20.21
CA GLY A 238 4.24 4.29 19.50
C GLY A 238 3.33 3.08 19.32
N PHE A 239 2.08 3.31 19.02
CA PHE A 239 1.09 2.27 18.74
C PHE A 239 0.01 2.82 17.80
N TYR A 240 -0.81 1.93 17.27
CA TYR A 240 -1.97 2.29 16.46
C TYR A 240 -3.24 2.11 17.30
N THR A 241 -4.10 3.13 17.30
CA THR A 241 -5.46 3.01 17.83
C THR A 241 -6.26 2.08 16.93
N GLN A 242 -7.37 1.53 17.44
CA GLN A 242 -8.25 0.70 16.61
C GLN A 242 -8.84 1.47 15.43
N GLU A 243 -9.06 2.76 15.60
CA GLU A 243 -9.51 3.66 14.53
C GLU A 243 -8.45 3.80 13.42
N GLN A 244 -7.18 3.95 13.80
CA GLN A 244 -6.06 3.97 12.84
C GLN A 244 -5.87 2.62 12.15
N ILE A 245 -6.07 1.50 12.86
CA ILE A 245 -6.09 0.17 12.23
C ILE A 245 -7.18 0.07 11.16
N LYS A 246 -8.42 0.46 11.49
CA LYS A 246 -9.54 0.46 10.53
C LYS A 246 -9.26 1.37 9.33
N GLU A 247 -8.65 2.52 9.56
CA GLU A 247 -8.24 3.46 8.51
C GLU A 247 -7.24 2.82 7.53
N VAL A 248 -6.19 2.16 8.05
CA VAL A 248 -5.19 1.46 7.23
C VAL A 248 -5.82 0.30 6.46
N VAL A 249 -6.68 -0.49 7.13
CA VAL A 249 -7.40 -1.62 6.50
C VAL A 249 -8.31 -1.12 5.37
N ALA A 250 -9.08 -0.07 5.59
CA ALA A 250 -9.93 0.53 4.56
C ALA A 250 -9.09 1.09 3.38
N TYR A 251 -7.96 1.72 3.68
CA TYR A 251 -7.03 2.24 2.67
C TYR A 251 -6.43 1.13 1.81
N ALA A 252 -6.03 0.02 2.42
CA ALA A 252 -5.54 -1.18 1.74
C ALA A 252 -6.64 -1.85 0.88
N THR A 253 -7.85 -1.97 1.43
CA THR A 253 -9.02 -2.54 0.73
C THR A 253 -9.33 -1.77 -0.55
N GLY A 254 -9.29 -0.43 -0.52
CA GLY A 254 -9.46 0.42 -1.71
C GLY A 254 -8.37 0.21 -2.79
N ARG A 255 -7.31 -0.53 -2.48
CA ARG A 255 -6.20 -0.93 -3.36
C ARG A 255 -6.16 -2.42 -3.65
N PHE A 256 -7.20 -3.15 -3.25
CA PHE A 256 -7.30 -4.61 -3.38
C PHE A 256 -6.16 -5.36 -2.65
N ILE A 257 -5.65 -4.79 -1.55
CA ILE A 257 -4.66 -5.39 -0.67
C ILE A 257 -5.39 -5.88 0.59
N ASN A 258 -5.26 -7.18 0.88
CA ASN A 258 -5.68 -7.76 2.14
C ASN A 258 -4.63 -7.51 3.22
N VAL A 259 -5.07 -7.16 4.44
CA VAL A 259 -4.17 -6.96 5.59
C VAL A 259 -4.26 -8.17 6.50
N ILE A 260 -3.12 -8.80 6.78
CA ILE A 260 -2.98 -9.94 7.68
C ILE A 260 -2.31 -9.42 8.96
N PRO A 261 -3.02 -9.33 10.10
CA PRO A 261 -2.39 -8.94 11.36
C PRO A 261 -1.59 -10.11 11.93
N GLU A 262 -0.49 -9.79 12.61
CA GLU A 262 0.26 -10.75 13.41
C GLU A 262 0.28 -10.35 14.87
N ILE A 263 -0.12 -11.29 15.74
CA ILE A 263 0.01 -11.23 17.19
C ILE A 263 0.86 -12.42 17.62
N GLU A 264 2.05 -12.15 18.06
CA GLU A 264 3.03 -13.16 18.45
C GLU A 264 2.64 -13.94 19.69
N LEU A 265 2.74 -15.23 19.60
CA LEU A 265 2.60 -16.18 20.71
C LEU A 265 3.28 -17.52 20.35
N PRO A 266 3.86 -18.28 21.30
CA PRO A 266 4.05 -17.90 22.71
C PRO A 266 5.35 -17.17 22.99
N GLY A 267 6.28 -17.10 22.02
CA GLY A 267 7.50 -16.30 22.03
C GLY A 267 7.25 -14.83 21.66
N HIS A 268 8.31 -14.05 21.55
CA HIS A 268 8.26 -12.63 21.16
C HIS A 268 7.22 -11.82 21.96
N ALA A 269 7.12 -12.13 23.26
CA ALA A 269 6.04 -11.67 24.13
C ALA A 269 6.51 -10.67 25.19
N LEU A 270 7.79 -10.27 25.20
CA LEU A 270 8.37 -9.49 26.30
C LEU A 270 7.68 -8.15 26.50
N ALA A 271 7.24 -7.47 25.45
CA ALA A 271 6.50 -6.22 25.58
C ALA A 271 5.15 -6.42 26.30
N ALA A 272 4.44 -7.51 26.01
CA ALA A 272 3.20 -7.85 26.71
C ALA A 272 3.46 -8.29 28.16
N ILE A 273 4.49 -9.08 28.40
CA ILE A 273 4.89 -9.54 29.73
C ILE A 273 5.37 -8.36 30.59
N SER A 274 6.04 -7.36 29.99
CA SER A 274 6.44 -6.13 30.67
C SER A 274 5.22 -5.35 31.20
N ALA A 275 4.11 -5.36 30.43
CA ALA A 275 2.86 -4.72 30.83
C ALA A 275 2.04 -5.55 31.83
N TYR A 276 2.11 -6.88 31.73
CA TYR A 276 1.37 -7.88 32.52
C TYR A 276 2.30 -9.02 32.95
N PRO A 277 3.16 -8.82 33.97
CA PRO A 277 4.17 -9.80 34.37
C PRO A 277 3.61 -11.17 34.79
N GLU A 278 2.33 -11.21 35.21
CA GLU A 278 1.62 -12.43 35.56
C GLU A 278 1.49 -13.41 34.39
N LEU A 279 1.62 -12.96 33.14
CA LEU A 279 1.57 -13.81 31.95
C LEU A 279 2.82 -14.67 31.75
N SER A 280 3.95 -14.32 32.42
CA SER A 280 5.19 -15.11 32.35
C SER A 280 5.27 -16.20 33.41
N CYS A 281 6.22 -17.13 33.25
CA CYS A 281 6.47 -18.20 34.23
C CYS A 281 7.02 -17.66 35.56
N LYS A 282 7.72 -16.50 35.56
CA LYS A 282 8.38 -15.94 36.73
C LYS A 282 7.64 -14.78 37.37
N SER A 283 6.82 -14.07 36.62
CA SER A 283 6.13 -12.84 37.03
C SER A 283 7.09 -11.74 37.53
N ASP A 284 8.31 -11.71 36.97
CA ASP A 284 9.30 -10.69 37.26
C ASP A 284 8.93 -9.36 36.59
N SER A 285 9.41 -8.23 37.12
CA SER A 285 9.32 -6.93 36.44
C SER A 285 10.34 -6.90 35.33
N LEU A 286 9.84 -6.83 34.07
CA LEU A 286 10.61 -6.80 32.86
C LEU A 286 10.35 -5.48 32.11
N SER A 287 11.16 -5.18 31.10
CA SER A 287 10.98 -4.05 30.21
C SER A 287 11.03 -4.52 28.76
N PRO A 288 10.34 -3.84 27.83
CA PRO A 288 10.49 -4.13 26.41
C PRO A 288 11.95 -4.07 25.96
N ARG A 289 12.32 -4.96 25.06
CA ARG A 289 13.70 -5.17 24.64
C ARG A 289 14.22 -4.00 23.81
N ILE A 290 15.53 -3.69 23.94
CA ILE A 290 16.19 -2.63 23.17
C ILE A 290 17.17 -3.15 22.12
N ILE A 291 17.45 -4.46 22.12
CA ILE A 291 18.37 -5.12 21.21
C ILE A 291 17.64 -6.22 20.44
N TRP A 292 18.23 -6.67 19.35
CA TRP A 292 17.72 -7.83 18.60
C TRP A 292 18.08 -9.15 19.30
N GLY A 293 17.45 -10.25 18.90
CA GLY A 293 17.73 -11.60 19.36
C GLY A 293 16.51 -12.24 20.03
N VAL A 294 16.62 -13.51 20.39
CA VAL A 294 15.55 -14.30 20.99
C VAL A 294 15.52 -14.08 22.51
N GLU A 295 14.32 -13.82 23.05
CA GLU A 295 14.10 -13.65 24.49
C GLU A 295 13.65 -14.98 25.13
N GLU A 296 14.19 -15.29 26.33
CA GLU A 296 13.82 -16.50 27.06
C GLU A 296 12.46 -16.41 27.76
N ASP A 297 12.04 -15.18 28.11
CA ASP A 297 10.77 -14.95 28.80
C ASP A 297 9.63 -14.91 27.79
N VAL A 298 8.86 -15.99 27.77
CA VAL A 298 7.73 -16.25 26.88
C VAL A 298 6.45 -16.39 27.70
N TYR A 299 5.29 -16.38 27.05
CA TYR A 299 4.02 -16.66 27.75
C TYR A 299 4.06 -18.00 28.47
N CYS A 300 3.52 -18.03 29.70
CA CYS A 300 3.46 -19.22 30.52
C CYS A 300 2.36 -20.15 30.02
N ALA A 301 2.72 -21.25 29.39
CA ALA A 301 1.76 -22.27 28.93
C ALA A 301 1.06 -23.04 30.07
N GLY A 302 1.51 -22.90 31.32
CA GLY A 302 0.91 -23.55 32.48
C GLY A 302 -0.24 -22.77 33.13
N LYS A 303 -0.42 -21.48 32.80
CA LYS A 303 -1.42 -20.61 33.45
C LYS A 303 -2.66 -20.45 32.58
N GLU A 304 -3.85 -20.62 33.14
CA GLU A 304 -5.12 -20.38 32.43
C GLU A 304 -5.33 -18.91 32.12
N GLU A 305 -4.82 -18.01 32.95
CA GLU A 305 -4.88 -16.56 32.76
C GLU A 305 -4.18 -16.13 31.45
N THR A 306 -3.12 -16.84 31.07
CA THR A 306 -2.42 -16.59 29.78
C THR A 306 -3.32 -16.92 28.59
N PHE A 307 -4.00 -18.04 28.62
CA PHE A 307 -4.94 -18.41 27.54
C PHE A 307 -6.11 -17.44 27.48
N LYS A 308 -6.67 -17.07 28.64
CA LYS A 308 -7.75 -16.09 28.71
C LYS A 308 -7.31 -14.73 28.16
N PHE A 309 -6.10 -14.27 28.45
CA PHE A 309 -5.54 -13.06 27.90
C PHE A 309 -5.44 -13.14 26.37
N LEU A 310 -4.88 -14.22 25.84
CA LEU A 310 -4.72 -14.41 24.39
C LEU A 310 -6.06 -14.49 23.66
N GLU A 311 -7.04 -15.23 24.24
CA GLU A 311 -8.42 -15.27 23.70
C GLU A 311 -9.04 -13.88 23.64
N ASP A 312 -8.91 -13.10 24.70
CA ASP A 312 -9.45 -11.74 24.78
C ASP A 312 -8.80 -10.80 23.75
N VAL A 313 -7.48 -10.89 23.57
CA VAL A 313 -6.73 -10.11 22.56
C VAL A 313 -7.19 -10.49 21.16
N ILE A 314 -7.22 -11.78 20.83
CA ILE A 314 -7.63 -12.27 19.51
C ILE A 314 -9.09 -11.87 19.21
N ALA A 315 -9.98 -12.03 20.20
CA ALA A 315 -11.39 -11.65 20.07
C ALA A 315 -11.59 -10.15 19.79
N GLU A 316 -10.69 -9.30 20.29
CA GLU A 316 -10.74 -7.85 20.05
C GLU A 316 -10.07 -7.45 18.72
N VAL A 317 -9.05 -8.18 18.27
CA VAL A 317 -8.31 -7.89 17.04
C VAL A 317 -9.03 -8.40 15.78
N VAL A 318 -9.54 -9.64 15.79
CA VAL A 318 -10.16 -10.27 14.60
C VAL A 318 -11.22 -9.40 13.93
N PRO A 319 -12.14 -8.71 14.63
CA PRO A 319 -13.15 -7.88 14.00
C PRO A 319 -12.59 -6.63 13.25
N LEU A 320 -11.33 -6.26 13.48
CA LEU A 320 -10.69 -5.12 12.84
C LEU A 320 -10.17 -5.47 11.44
N PHE A 321 -10.03 -6.78 11.13
CA PHE A 321 -9.42 -7.26 9.90
C PHE A 321 -10.39 -8.20 9.16
N PRO A 322 -10.88 -7.82 7.97
CA PRO A 322 -11.88 -8.60 7.24
C PRO A 322 -11.32 -9.81 6.49
N GLY A 323 -9.99 -10.00 6.49
CA GLY A 323 -9.32 -11.11 5.79
C GLY A 323 -9.55 -12.46 6.44
N GLU A 324 -9.30 -13.54 5.69
CA GLU A 324 -9.49 -14.92 6.16
C GLU A 324 -8.35 -15.42 7.09
N TYR A 325 -7.18 -14.74 7.05
CA TYR A 325 -5.99 -15.18 7.76
C TYR A 325 -5.63 -14.24 8.89
N PHE A 326 -5.22 -14.85 9.99
CA PHE A 326 -4.66 -14.22 11.17
C PHE A 326 -3.33 -14.93 11.47
N HIS A 327 -2.23 -14.21 11.55
CA HIS A 327 -0.92 -14.77 11.86
C HIS A 327 -0.69 -14.76 13.37
N ILE A 328 -0.25 -15.88 13.92
CA ILE A 328 -0.02 -16.03 15.37
C ILE A 328 1.47 -16.14 15.72
N GLY A 329 2.36 -15.90 14.79
CA GLY A 329 3.80 -16.09 14.96
C GLY A 329 4.12 -17.55 15.19
N GLY A 330 4.73 -17.86 16.33
CA GLY A 330 5.02 -19.22 16.77
C GLY A 330 6.48 -19.63 16.60
N ASP A 331 7.30 -18.77 16.07
CA ASP A 331 8.71 -18.97 15.86
C ASP A 331 9.53 -18.70 17.14
N GLU A 332 10.77 -19.13 17.13
CA GLU A 332 11.85 -18.84 18.09
C GLU A 332 11.42 -18.89 19.57
N CYS A 333 10.50 -19.81 19.96
CA CYS A 333 10.00 -19.92 21.33
C CYS A 333 10.92 -20.81 22.20
N PRO A 334 11.79 -20.24 23.08
CA PRO A 334 12.64 -21.01 23.96
C PRO A 334 11.82 -21.70 25.05
N LYS A 335 12.15 -22.96 25.35
CA LYS A 335 11.43 -23.77 26.33
C LYS A 335 12.02 -23.71 27.74
N VAL A 336 13.13 -23.02 27.93
CA VAL A 336 13.90 -23.00 29.17
C VAL A 336 13.09 -22.54 30.38
N ARG A 337 12.13 -21.63 30.20
CA ARG A 337 11.22 -21.19 31.27
C ARG A 337 10.17 -22.26 31.60
N TRP A 338 9.60 -22.89 30.55
CA TRP A 338 8.60 -23.96 30.73
C TRP A 338 9.17 -25.20 31.41
N GLU A 339 10.42 -25.56 31.10
CA GLU A 339 11.12 -26.70 31.72
C GLU A 339 11.25 -26.57 33.23
N LYS A 340 11.38 -25.33 33.72
CA LYS A 340 11.55 -25.00 35.14
C LYS A 340 10.25 -24.59 35.84
N CYS A 341 9.18 -24.32 35.08
CA CYS A 341 7.92 -23.83 35.62
C CYS A 341 7.04 -25.01 36.12
N PRO A 342 6.68 -25.06 37.42
CA PRO A 342 5.85 -26.17 37.95
C PRO A 342 4.49 -26.29 37.26
N LEU A 343 3.86 -25.16 36.87
CA LEU A 343 2.57 -25.15 36.20
C LEU A 343 2.67 -25.70 34.77
N CYS A 344 3.71 -25.28 34.01
CA CYS A 344 3.96 -25.84 32.68
C CYS A 344 4.25 -27.34 32.76
N GLN A 345 5.10 -27.76 33.71
CA GLN A 345 5.40 -29.19 33.91
C GLN A 345 4.19 -30.00 34.36
N LYS A 346 3.29 -29.40 35.15
CA LYS A 346 2.01 -30.04 35.48
C LYS A 346 1.17 -30.27 34.24
N ARG A 347 0.93 -29.22 33.43
CA ARG A 347 0.16 -29.30 32.17
C ARG A 347 0.72 -30.33 31.19
N MET A 348 2.06 -30.41 31.04
CA MET A 348 2.71 -31.42 30.21
C MET A 348 2.48 -32.85 30.66
N ARG A 349 2.30 -33.08 31.96
CA ARG A 349 1.99 -34.45 32.49
C ARG A 349 0.53 -34.82 32.35
N GLU A 350 -0.37 -33.84 32.28
CA GLU A 350 -1.81 -34.02 32.24
C GLU A 350 -2.37 -34.13 30.82
N ASN A 351 -1.57 -33.72 29.81
CA ASN A 351 -1.88 -33.81 28.38
C ASN A 351 -0.79 -34.58 27.61
#